data_be5a2918f316d7a1c4d39450f5028af3
#
_entry.id   be5a2918f316d7a1c4d39450f5028af3
#
_cell.length_a   1.000
_cell.length_b   1.000
_cell.length_c   1.000
_cell.angle_alpha   90.00
_cell.angle_beta   90.00
_cell.angle_gamma   90.00
#
_symmetry.space_group_name_H-M   'P 1'
#
loop_
_entity.id
_entity.type
_entity.pdbx_description
1 polymer ?
#
loop_
_entity_poly.entity_id
_entity_poly.type
_entity_poly.pdbx_seq_one_letter_code
_entity_poly.pdbx_strand_id
1 'polypeptide(L)'
;SMLRRHTLVSSPADVDGILGLCAPLLQYQPDVPDPSLPAQAAILDELHAQHGALARLVHLFYADDVQVHLALLHTVRQHYSQGGDAMRHIFPPLILDAIALLRRVPRESAWERKVRTLFQFVHQLIAAQYHAVETPELCVRLFLLAAEVADEARIEDVAYDMFVHAFTIFEESLTDSRAQLQAIGLVISTLHKARVFGTDNYQ
;
A
#
# COMPACT_ATOMS: atom_id res chain seq x y z
N SER A 1 -12.62 19.88 14.16
CA SER A 1 -11.45 19.69 13.27
C SER A 1 -10.10 20.09 13.93
N MET A 2 -10.08 20.93 14.99
CA MET A 2 -8.84 21.32 15.69
C MET A 2 -8.23 20.23 16.59
N LEU A 3 -9.03 19.32 17.13
CA LEU A 3 -8.57 18.25 18.04
C LEU A 3 -7.73 17.14 17.36
N ARG A 4 -7.78 17.00 16.03
CA ARG A 4 -7.00 15.99 15.29
C ARG A 4 -5.52 16.39 15.07
N ARG A 5 -5.18 17.68 15.08
CA ARG A 5 -3.82 18.14 14.75
C ARG A 5 -2.76 17.88 15.84
N HIS A 6 -3.17 17.68 17.08
CA HIS A 6 -2.24 17.47 18.21
C HIS A 6 -1.74 16.03 18.37
N THR A 7 -2.29 15.07 17.60
CA THR A 7 -1.88 13.65 17.67
C THR A 7 -1.10 13.19 16.44
N LEU A 8 -0.94 14.06 15.43
CA LEU A 8 -0.20 13.71 14.22
C LEU A 8 1.30 13.93 14.42
N VAL A 9 2.08 12.97 13.95
CA VAL A 9 3.54 13.03 13.95
C VAL A 9 3.99 13.44 12.54
N SER A 10 4.65 14.59 12.44
CA SER A 10 5.06 15.19 11.16
C SER A 10 6.57 15.30 10.97
N SER A 11 7.36 14.87 11.97
CA SER A 11 8.82 14.86 11.90
C SER A 11 9.35 13.47 11.54
N PRO A 12 10.17 13.31 10.48
CA PRO A 12 10.80 12.02 10.18
C PRO A 12 11.63 11.44 11.33
N ALA A 13 12.28 12.30 12.12
CA ALA A 13 13.07 11.87 13.28
C ALA A 13 12.20 11.30 14.40
N ASP A 14 11.02 11.90 14.63
CA ASP A 14 10.09 11.39 15.65
C ASP A 14 9.47 10.07 15.19
N VAL A 15 9.13 9.94 13.90
CA VAL A 15 8.65 8.68 13.30
C VAL A 15 9.71 7.60 13.43
N ASP A 16 10.96 7.90 13.10
CA ASP A 16 12.09 6.98 13.24
C ASP A 16 12.25 6.50 14.69
N GLY A 17 12.20 7.42 15.66
CA GLY A 17 12.27 7.10 17.08
C GLY A 17 11.11 6.20 17.55
N ILE A 18 9.87 6.52 17.16
CA ILE A 18 8.68 5.72 17.50
C ILE A 18 8.79 4.31 16.91
N LEU A 19 9.14 4.21 15.63
CA LEU A 19 9.24 2.93 14.94
C LEU A 19 10.42 2.10 15.44
N GLY A 20 11.53 2.75 15.84
CA GLY A 20 12.65 2.08 16.49
C GLY A 20 12.25 1.40 17.81
N LEU A 21 11.37 2.04 18.60
CA LEU A 21 10.81 1.43 19.82
C LEU A 21 9.89 0.25 19.52
N CYS A 22 9.24 0.24 18.35
CA CYS A 22 8.35 -0.83 17.93
C CYS A 22 9.09 -2.01 17.26
N ALA A 23 10.37 -1.86 16.91
CA ALA A 23 11.14 -2.88 16.19
C ALA A 23 11.13 -4.28 16.85
N PRO A 24 11.20 -4.43 18.19
CA PRO A 24 11.11 -5.75 18.82
C PRO A 24 9.78 -6.47 18.54
N LEU A 25 8.67 -5.72 18.42
CA LEU A 25 7.35 -6.30 18.12
C LEU A 25 7.25 -6.81 16.69
N LEU A 26 8.00 -6.19 15.77
CA LEU A 26 8.05 -6.60 14.36
C LEU A 26 8.90 -7.85 14.14
N GLN A 27 9.93 -8.01 14.94
CA GLN A 27 10.88 -9.12 14.84
C GLN A 27 10.45 -10.35 15.66
N TYR A 28 9.45 -10.17 16.52
CA TYR A 28 8.95 -11.25 17.35
C TYR A 28 8.21 -12.28 16.50
N GLN A 29 8.75 -13.49 16.44
CA GLN A 29 8.15 -14.65 15.80
C GLN A 29 7.95 -15.72 16.88
N PRO A 30 6.70 -15.95 17.32
CA PRO A 30 6.42 -17.00 18.30
C PRO A 30 6.64 -18.37 17.69
N ASP A 31 7.19 -19.29 18.46
CA ASP A 31 7.22 -20.69 18.10
C ASP A 31 5.82 -21.30 18.30
N VAL A 32 5.12 -21.50 17.19
CA VAL A 32 3.75 -22.05 17.16
C VAL A 32 3.73 -23.28 16.26
N PRO A 33 4.13 -24.44 16.79
CA PRO A 33 4.24 -25.67 15.99
C PRO A 33 2.89 -26.21 15.51
N ASP A 34 1.79 -25.94 16.23
CA ASP A 34 0.44 -26.39 15.84
C ASP A 34 -0.61 -25.28 16.07
N PRO A 35 -0.89 -24.46 15.03
CA PRO A 35 -1.90 -23.39 15.09
C PRO A 35 -3.33 -23.88 15.38
N SER A 36 -3.63 -25.17 15.25
CA SER A 36 -4.96 -25.73 15.53
C SER A 36 -5.26 -25.83 17.02
N LEU A 37 -4.22 -25.82 17.87
CA LEU A 37 -4.39 -25.86 19.32
C LEU A 37 -4.87 -24.50 19.84
N PRO A 38 -5.94 -24.46 20.68
CA PRO A 38 -6.53 -23.18 21.14
C PRO A 38 -5.53 -22.23 21.82
N ALA A 39 -4.58 -22.78 22.61
CA ALA A 39 -3.57 -21.97 23.27
C ALA A 39 -2.58 -21.32 22.29
N GLN A 40 -2.22 -22.01 21.22
CA GLN A 40 -1.31 -21.53 20.20
C GLN A 40 -2.02 -20.57 19.22
N ALA A 41 -3.30 -20.85 18.89
CA ALA A 41 -4.13 -19.93 18.15
C ALA A 41 -4.27 -18.59 18.88
N ALA A 42 -4.46 -18.58 20.20
CA ALA A 42 -4.54 -17.36 21.01
C ALA A 42 -3.24 -16.52 20.95
N ILE A 43 -2.07 -17.15 20.86
CA ILE A 43 -0.78 -16.44 20.70
C ILE A 43 -0.74 -15.72 19.34
N LEU A 44 -1.19 -16.40 18.28
CA LEU A 44 -1.24 -15.80 16.94
C LEU A 44 -2.26 -14.66 16.86
N ASP A 45 -3.42 -14.82 17.49
CA ASP A 45 -4.45 -13.76 17.56
C ASP A 45 -3.92 -12.51 18.28
N GLU A 46 -3.20 -12.69 19.39
CA GLU A 46 -2.55 -11.58 20.10
C GLU A 46 -1.48 -10.90 19.24
N LEU A 47 -0.65 -11.67 18.52
CA LEU A 47 0.35 -11.14 17.59
C LEU A 47 -0.31 -10.34 16.46
N HIS A 48 -1.37 -10.86 15.86
CA HIS A 48 -2.11 -10.16 14.82
C HIS A 48 -2.75 -8.87 15.36
N ALA A 49 -3.26 -8.87 16.59
CA ALA A 49 -3.78 -7.68 17.25
C ALA A 49 -2.69 -6.61 17.45
N GLN A 50 -1.48 -7.02 17.85
CA GLN A 50 -0.31 -6.14 18.00
C GLN A 50 0.13 -5.57 16.64
N HIS A 51 0.25 -6.39 15.59
CA HIS A 51 0.54 -5.93 14.24
C HIS A 51 -0.53 -4.97 13.71
N GLY A 52 -1.82 -5.24 14.00
CA GLY A 52 -2.91 -4.34 13.70
C GLY A 52 -2.82 -3.00 14.45
N ALA A 53 -2.30 -2.99 15.67
CA ALA A 53 -2.03 -1.76 16.41
C ALA A 53 -0.89 -0.95 15.77
N LEU A 54 0.20 -1.61 15.35
CA LEU A 54 1.30 -0.98 14.60
C LEU A 54 0.82 -0.41 13.26
N ALA A 55 -0.05 -1.12 12.55
CA ALA A 55 -0.64 -0.63 11.30
C ALA A 55 -1.42 0.68 11.50
N ARG A 56 -2.09 0.85 12.65
CA ARG A 56 -2.80 2.10 12.99
C ARG A 56 -1.86 3.28 13.22
N LEU A 57 -0.59 3.07 13.59
CA LEU A 57 0.39 4.14 13.73
C LEU A 57 0.67 4.84 12.41
N VAL A 58 0.60 4.11 11.27
CA VAL A 58 0.81 4.68 9.95
C VAL A 58 -0.12 5.88 9.72
N HIS A 59 -1.36 5.80 10.15
CA HIS A 59 -2.34 6.88 10.01
C HIS A 59 -2.07 8.12 10.88
N LEU A 60 -1.15 8.03 11.83
CA LEU A 60 -0.73 9.17 12.66
C LEU A 60 0.44 9.94 12.03
N PHE A 61 1.13 9.35 11.07
CA PHE A 61 2.27 9.93 10.38
C PHE A 61 1.77 10.78 9.19
N TYR A 62 1.71 12.09 9.39
CA TYR A 62 1.15 12.98 8.39
C TYR A 62 1.86 14.33 8.37
N ALA A 63 2.08 14.86 7.17
CA ALA A 63 2.54 16.21 6.95
C ALA A 63 1.73 16.88 5.82
N ASP A 64 1.48 18.19 5.96
CA ASP A 64 0.83 18.97 4.91
C ASP A 64 1.77 19.14 3.70
N ASP A 65 3.06 19.28 3.93
CA ASP A 65 4.07 19.33 2.87
C ASP A 65 4.29 17.94 2.26
N VAL A 66 4.16 17.86 0.94
CA VAL A 66 4.26 16.61 0.16
C VAL A 66 5.63 15.95 0.29
N GLN A 67 6.72 16.76 0.34
CA GLN A 67 8.08 16.22 0.46
C GLN A 67 8.33 15.62 1.83
N VAL A 68 7.87 16.32 2.88
CA VAL A 68 7.97 15.83 4.26
C VAL A 68 7.13 14.57 4.42
N HIS A 69 5.89 14.56 3.90
CA HIS A 69 5.03 13.37 3.98
C HIS A 69 5.67 12.18 3.25
N LEU A 70 6.23 12.37 2.06
CA LEU A 70 6.96 11.32 1.35
C LEU A 70 8.16 10.79 2.18
N ALA A 71 8.90 11.68 2.85
CA ALA A 71 9.99 11.26 3.72
C ALA A 71 9.48 10.41 4.91
N LEU A 72 8.32 10.74 5.50
CA LEU A 72 7.68 9.91 6.53
C LEU A 72 7.37 8.50 6.01
N LEU A 73 6.77 8.40 4.80
CA LEU A 73 6.44 7.11 4.19
C LEU A 73 7.70 6.26 3.89
N HIS A 74 8.80 6.90 3.47
CA HIS A 74 10.07 6.22 3.28
C HIS A 74 10.63 5.68 4.61
N THR A 75 10.58 6.47 5.69
CA THR A 75 10.99 6.03 7.02
C THR A 75 10.16 4.84 7.49
N VAL A 76 8.84 4.90 7.33
CA VAL A 76 7.94 3.79 7.68
C VAL A 76 8.30 2.52 6.88
N ARG A 77 8.49 2.64 5.55
CA ARG A 77 8.90 1.51 4.72
C ARG A 77 10.22 0.89 5.20
N GLN A 78 11.20 1.73 5.53
CA GLN A 78 12.52 1.25 5.96
C GLN A 78 12.44 0.39 7.22
N HIS A 79 11.65 0.83 8.21
CA HIS A 79 11.46 0.07 9.45
C HIS A 79 10.68 -1.23 9.25
N TYR A 80 9.68 -1.23 8.38
CA TYR A 80 8.76 -2.36 8.21
C TYR A 80 9.14 -3.32 7.09
N SER A 81 10.12 -3.00 6.24
CA SER A 81 10.53 -3.85 5.12
C SER A 81 11.04 -5.25 5.51
N GLN A 82 11.42 -5.44 6.77
CA GLN A 82 11.86 -6.73 7.31
C GLN A 82 10.86 -7.35 8.29
N GLY A 83 9.63 -6.86 8.31
CA GLY A 83 8.61 -7.24 9.28
C GLY A 83 7.94 -8.60 9.05
N GLY A 84 8.36 -9.40 8.04
CA GLY A 84 7.75 -10.70 7.77
C GLY A 84 6.22 -10.64 7.70
N ASP A 85 5.52 -11.46 8.51
CA ASP A 85 4.05 -11.51 8.54
C ASP A 85 3.38 -10.19 8.96
N ALA A 86 4.08 -9.31 9.70
CA ALA A 86 3.57 -7.99 10.06
C ALA A 86 3.28 -7.13 8.80
N MET A 87 3.97 -7.37 7.68
CA MET A 87 3.73 -6.66 6.41
C MET A 87 2.29 -6.81 5.95
N ARG A 88 1.63 -7.94 6.22
CA ARG A 88 0.21 -8.18 5.90
C ARG A 88 -0.70 -7.07 6.45
N HIS A 89 -0.39 -6.56 7.63
CA HIS A 89 -1.20 -5.55 8.32
C HIS A 89 -0.73 -4.11 8.04
N ILE A 90 0.57 -3.91 7.86
CA ILE A 90 1.21 -2.59 7.85
C ILE A 90 1.33 -2.01 6.44
N PHE A 91 1.62 -2.84 5.44
CA PHE A 91 1.80 -2.36 4.07
C PHE A 91 0.51 -1.84 3.43
N PRO A 92 -0.67 -2.47 3.59
CA PRO A 92 -1.89 -1.93 3.01
C PRO A 92 -2.18 -0.47 3.40
N PRO A 93 -2.18 -0.06 4.67
CA PRO A 93 -2.37 1.35 5.03
C PRO A 93 -1.24 2.25 4.52
N LEU A 94 0.02 1.79 4.49
CA LEU A 94 1.13 2.54 3.93
C LEU A 94 0.96 2.79 2.42
N ILE A 95 0.54 1.77 1.66
CA ILE A 95 0.27 1.88 0.23
C ILE A 95 -0.89 2.84 -0.03
N LEU A 96 -1.97 2.73 0.73
CA LEU A 96 -3.14 3.61 0.58
C LEU A 96 -2.79 5.07 0.90
N ASP A 97 -1.93 5.32 1.89
CA ASP A 97 -1.47 6.66 2.23
C ASP A 97 -0.55 7.23 1.13
N ALA A 98 0.34 6.41 0.56
CA ALA A 98 1.15 6.79 -0.59
C ALA A 98 0.29 7.11 -1.83
N ILE A 99 -0.78 6.34 -2.10
CA ILE A 99 -1.74 6.61 -3.17
C ILE A 99 -2.54 7.91 -2.88
N ALA A 100 -2.93 8.14 -1.63
CA ALA A 100 -3.58 9.39 -1.23
C ALA A 100 -2.64 10.60 -1.40
N LEU A 101 -1.35 10.44 -1.12
CA LEU A 101 -0.34 11.46 -1.36
C LEU A 101 -0.22 11.81 -2.84
N LEU A 102 -0.27 10.83 -3.76
CA LEU A 102 -0.28 11.06 -5.22
C LEU A 102 -1.38 12.02 -5.66
N ARG A 103 -2.58 11.95 -5.05
CA ARG A 103 -3.69 12.88 -5.35
C ARG A 103 -3.47 14.30 -4.82
N ARG A 104 -2.56 14.48 -3.86
CA ARG A 104 -2.22 15.78 -3.26
C ARG A 104 -1.07 16.49 -3.99
N VAL A 105 -0.29 15.76 -4.78
CA VAL A 105 0.83 16.36 -5.52
C VAL A 105 0.32 17.36 -6.54
N PRO A 106 0.87 18.61 -6.59
CA PRO A 106 0.52 19.58 -7.62
C PRO A 106 0.79 19.04 -9.03
N ARG A 107 -0.12 19.31 -9.98
CA ARG A 107 -0.02 18.84 -11.37
C ARG A 107 0.75 19.83 -12.26
N GLU A 108 1.82 20.39 -11.75
CA GLU A 108 2.70 21.29 -12.47
C GLU A 108 3.88 20.51 -13.07
N SER A 109 4.43 20.99 -14.19
CA SER A 109 5.53 20.32 -14.89
C SER A 109 6.77 20.08 -13.99
N ALA A 110 7.01 20.97 -13.02
CA ALA A 110 8.09 20.81 -12.04
C ALA A 110 7.94 19.55 -11.15
N TRP A 111 6.72 19.02 -11.02
CA TRP A 111 6.42 17.87 -10.19
C TRP A 111 6.38 16.54 -10.95
N GLU A 112 6.41 16.55 -12.27
CA GLU A 112 6.25 15.33 -13.08
C GLU A 112 7.22 14.22 -12.70
N ARG A 113 8.51 14.53 -12.56
CA ARG A 113 9.51 13.56 -12.13
C ARG A 113 9.24 12.99 -10.74
N LYS A 114 8.80 13.84 -9.79
CA LYS A 114 8.47 13.44 -8.42
C LYS A 114 7.23 12.56 -8.37
N VAL A 115 6.23 12.86 -9.19
CA VAL A 115 5.02 12.04 -9.33
C VAL A 115 5.39 10.64 -9.84
N ARG A 116 6.22 10.54 -10.88
CA ARG A 116 6.71 9.26 -11.39
C ARG A 116 7.50 8.48 -10.33
N THR A 117 8.36 9.15 -9.56
CA THR A 117 9.09 8.52 -8.45
C THR A 117 8.14 7.99 -7.37
N LEU A 118 7.08 8.73 -7.06
CA LEU A 118 6.08 8.29 -6.08
C LEU A 118 5.26 7.09 -6.61
N PHE A 119 4.92 7.05 -7.90
CA PHE A 119 4.31 5.86 -8.51
C PHE A 119 5.25 4.65 -8.46
N GLN A 120 6.55 4.82 -8.73
CA GLN A 120 7.54 3.75 -8.56
C GLN A 120 7.61 3.27 -7.10
N PHE A 121 7.52 4.16 -6.14
CA PHE A 121 7.45 3.82 -4.72
C PHE A 121 6.21 2.99 -4.39
N VAL A 122 5.03 3.40 -4.87
CA VAL A 122 3.76 2.65 -4.71
C VAL A 122 3.87 1.26 -5.35
N HIS A 123 4.37 1.18 -6.58
CA HIS A 123 4.61 -0.09 -7.26
C HIS A 123 5.48 -1.04 -6.43
N GLN A 124 6.61 -0.54 -5.93
CA GLN A 124 7.53 -1.34 -5.12
C GLN A 124 6.91 -1.82 -3.80
N LEU A 125 6.04 -1.01 -3.18
CA LEU A 125 5.32 -1.42 -1.97
C LEU A 125 4.33 -2.54 -2.26
N ILE A 126 3.54 -2.43 -3.35
CA ILE A 126 2.57 -3.45 -3.73
C ILE A 126 3.29 -4.75 -4.13
N ALA A 127 4.37 -4.65 -4.90
CA ALA A 127 5.19 -5.81 -5.26
C ALA A 127 5.80 -6.48 -4.04
N ALA A 128 6.32 -5.73 -3.07
CA ALA A 128 6.84 -6.26 -1.82
C ALA A 128 5.73 -6.97 -1.00
N GLN A 129 4.52 -6.41 -0.95
CA GLN A 129 3.35 -7.03 -0.32
C GLN A 129 3.02 -8.36 -1.02
N TYR A 130 2.98 -8.37 -2.34
CA TYR A 130 2.67 -9.56 -3.13
C TYR A 130 3.66 -10.71 -2.90
N HIS A 131 4.97 -10.40 -2.84
CA HIS A 131 6.00 -11.41 -2.65
C HIS A 131 6.15 -11.89 -1.20
N ALA A 132 5.86 -11.03 -0.23
CA ALA A 132 6.04 -11.35 1.19
C ALA A 132 4.83 -12.04 1.81
N VAL A 133 3.63 -11.78 1.29
CA VAL A 133 2.37 -12.22 1.90
C VAL A 133 1.41 -12.68 0.83
N GLU A 134 0.84 -13.86 1.00
CA GLU A 134 -0.16 -14.42 0.07
C GLU A 134 -1.49 -13.64 0.13
N THR A 135 -1.53 -12.46 -0.51
CA THR A 135 -2.71 -11.60 -0.61
C THR A 135 -2.92 -11.09 -2.05
N PRO A 136 -3.00 -11.99 -3.06
CA PRO A 136 -3.08 -11.58 -4.46
C PRO A 136 -4.31 -10.72 -4.77
N GLU A 137 -5.46 -11.03 -4.18
CA GLU A 137 -6.69 -10.24 -4.37
C GLU A 137 -6.52 -8.78 -3.94
N LEU A 138 -5.87 -8.55 -2.80
CA LEU A 138 -5.58 -7.21 -2.32
C LEU A 138 -4.62 -6.48 -3.26
N CYS A 139 -3.57 -7.16 -3.72
CA CYS A 139 -2.57 -6.59 -4.62
C CYS A 139 -3.18 -6.18 -5.97
N VAL A 140 -4.08 -7.01 -6.55
CA VAL A 140 -4.86 -6.64 -7.75
C VAL A 140 -5.64 -5.34 -7.51
N ARG A 141 -6.35 -5.24 -6.38
CA ARG A 141 -7.13 -4.02 -6.04
C ARG A 141 -6.25 -2.78 -5.89
N LEU A 142 -5.08 -2.92 -5.26
CA LEU A 142 -4.15 -1.82 -5.03
C LEU A 142 -3.50 -1.35 -6.34
N PHE A 143 -3.11 -2.26 -7.24
CA PHE A 143 -2.61 -1.91 -8.56
C PHE A 143 -3.68 -1.23 -9.43
N LEU A 144 -4.92 -1.72 -9.42
CA LEU A 144 -6.03 -1.07 -10.14
C LEU A 144 -6.31 0.33 -9.60
N LEU A 145 -6.27 0.52 -8.27
CA LEU A 145 -6.41 1.83 -7.66
C LEU A 145 -5.26 2.78 -8.05
N ALA A 146 -4.02 2.28 -8.09
CA ALA A 146 -2.87 3.06 -8.55
C ALA A 146 -2.99 3.43 -10.04
N ALA A 147 -3.49 2.51 -10.88
CA ALA A 147 -3.78 2.76 -12.29
C ALA A 147 -4.84 3.87 -12.46
N GLU A 148 -5.94 3.84 -11.69
CA GLU A 148 -6.96 4.91 -11.70
C GLU A 148 -6.33 6.28 -11.36
N VAL A 149 -5.47 6.34 -10.35
CA VAL A 149 -4.82 7.60 -9.94
C VAL A 149 -3.81 8.09 -10.98
N ALA A 150 -3.12 7.18 -11.68
CA ALA A 150 -2.23 7.53 -12.78
C ALA A 150 -3.01 8.05 -13.99
N ASP A 151 -4.17 7.47 -14.30
CA ASP A 151 -5.09 7.95 -15.33
C ASP A 151 -5.66 9.34 -14.98
N GLU A 152 -6.07 9.56 -13.71
CA GLU A 152 -6.47 10.88 -13.20
C GLU A 152 -5.36 11.92 -13.37
N ALA A 153 -4.09 11.51 -13.20
CA ALA A 153 -2.91 12.35 -13.37
C ALA A 153 -2.48 12.49 -14.85
N ARG A 154 -3.13 11.80 -15.79
CA ARG A 154 -2.82 11.75 -17.22
C ARG A 154 -1.40 11.26 -17.53
N ILE A 155 -0.94 10.26 -16.78
CA ILE A 155 0.35 9.59 -16.99
C ILE A 155 0.07 8.21 -17.55
N GLU A 156 -0.16 8.16 -18.85
CA GLU A 156 -0.66 6.98 -19.59
C GLU A 156 0.22 5.76 -19.42
N ASP A 157 1.53 5.91 -19.62
CA ASP A 157 2.50 4.83 -19.51
C ASP A 157 2.51 4.19 -18.10
N VAL A 158 2.39 4.99 -17.05
CA VAL A 158 2.32 4.50 -15.67
C VAL A 158 0.97 3.84 -15.40
N ALA A 159 -0.13 4.44 -15.88
CA ALA A 159 -1.46 3.87 -15.72
C ALA A 159 -1.54 2.48 -16.38
N TYR A 160 -1.01 2.35 -17.59
CA TYR A 160 -0.93 1.09 -18.32
C TYR A 160 -0.07 0.06 -17.58
N ASP A 161 1.11 0.44 -17.11
CA ASP A 161 2.02 -0.44 -16.38
C ASP A 161 1.37 -1.01 -15.10
N MET A 162 0.73 -0.14 -14.30
CA MET A 162 0.00 -0.58 -13.09
C MET A 162 -1.16 -1.52 -13.44
N PHE A 163 -1.88 -1.25 -14.53
CA PHE A 163 -2.98 -2.10 -14.99
C PHE A 163 -2.47 -3.48 -15.44
N VAL A 164 -1.37 -3.54 -16.19
CA VAL A 164 -0.73 -4.78 -16.63
C VAL A 164 -0.30 -5.63 -15.42
N HIS A 165 0.30 -5.01 -14.40
CA HIS A 165 0.69 -5.74 -13.19
C HIS A 165 -0.51 -6.31 -12.43
N ALA A 166 -1.63 -5.55 -12.34
CA ALA A 166 -2.86 -6.07 -11.78
C ALA A 166 -3.36 -7.30 -12.54
N PHE A 167 -3.29 -7.25 -13.88
CA PHE A 167 -3.78 -8.33 -14.74
C PHE A 167 -2.87 -9.56 -14.67
N THR A 168 -1.57 -9.37 -14.60
CA THR A 168 -0.59 -10.47 -14.40
C THR A 168 -0.86 -11.22 -13.10
N ILE A 169 -1.06 -10.51 -11.98
CA ILE A 169 -1.39 -11.16 -10.70
C ILE A 169 -2.74 -11.86 -10.78
N PHE A 170 -3.72 -11.27 -11.47
CA PHE A 170 -5.03 -11.89 -11.70
C PHE A 170 -4.90 -13.23 -12.42
N GLU A 171 -4.11 -13.29 -13.49
CA GLU A 171 -3.94 -14.53 -14.30
C GLU A 171 -3.11 -15.59 -13.56
N GLU A 172 -2.05 -15.18 -12.85
CA GLU A 172 -1.11 -16.12 -12.26
C GLU A 172 -1.52 -16.64 -10.88
N SER A 173 -2.25 -15.83 -10.09
CA SER A 173 -2.41 -16.11 -8.66
C SER A 173 -3.87 -16.24 -8.19
N LEU A 174 -4.86 -15.76 -8.95
CA LEU A 174 -6.26 -15.88 -8.58
C LEU A 174 -6.86 -17.16 -9.13
N THR A 175 -6.96 -18.19 -8.29
CA THR A 175 -7.51 -19.50 -8.65
C THR A 175 -8.98 -19.69 -8.23
N ASP A 176 -9.44 -18.95 -7.21
CA ASP A 176 -10.82 -19.02 -6.74
C ASP A 176 -11.77 -18.27 -7.67
N SER A 177 -12.81 -18.95 -8.14
CA SER A 177 -13.78 -18.39 -9.12
C SER A 177 -14.53 -17.17 -8.59
N ARG A 178 -14.77 -17.08 -7.26
CA ARG A 178 -15.43 -15.93 -6.65
C ARG A 178 -14.52 -14.72 -6.61
N ALA A 179 -13.24 -14.94 -6.25
CA ALA A 179 -12.22 -13.91 -6.27
C ALA A 179 -11.97 -13.40 -7.70
N GLN A 180 -11.91 -14.31 -8.69
CA GLN A 180 -11.81 -13.95 -10.10
C GLN A 180 -12.97 -13.08 -10.56
N LEU A 181 -14.21 -13.45 -10.23
CA LEU A 181 -15.40 -12.67 -10.60
C LEU A 181 -15.38 -11.27 -10.00
N GLN A 182 -14.98 -11.14 -8.74
CA GLN A 182 -14.82 -9.84 -8.08
C GLN A 182 -13.73 -8.99 -8.74
N ALA A 183 -12.59 -9.58 -9.06
CA ALA A 183 -11.49 -8.90 -9.73
C ALA A 183 -11.89 -8.43 -11.14
N ILE A 184 -12.58 -9.27 -11.93
CA ILE A 184 -13.11 -8.88 -13.25
C ILE A 184 -14.06 -7.68 -13.12
N GLY A 185 -14.94 -7.66 -12.11
CA GLY A 185 -15.82 -6.53 -11.86
C GLY A 185 -15.05 -5.23 -11.59
N LEU A 186 -13.95 -5.31 -10.84
CA LEU A 186 -13.07 -4.17 -10.60
C LEU A 186 -12.34 -3.73 -11.86
N VAL A 187 -11.78 -4.65 -12.64
CA VAL A 187 -11.13 -4.38 -13.93
C VAL A 187 -12.07 -3.62 -14.86
N ILE A 188 -13.31 -4.13 -15.04
CA ILE A 188 -14.33 -3.48 -15.88
C ILE A 188 -14.63 -2.08 -15.35
N SER A 189 -14.78 -1.91 -14.03
CA SER A 189 -15.03 -0.61 -13.42
C SER A 189 -13.89 0.37 -13.66
N THR A 190 -12.64 -0.08 -13.53
CA THR A 190 -11.45 0.74 -13.78
C THR A 190 -11.38 1.15 -15.26
N LEU A 191 -11.59 0.23 -16.19
CA LEU A 191 -11.61 0.53 -17.62
C LEU A 191 -12.75 1.49 -18.01
N HIS A 192 -13.93 1.35 -17.41
CA HIS A 192 -15.05 2.24 -17.66
C HIS A 192 -14.80 3.68 -17.21
N LYS A 193 -14.04 3.86 -16.12
CA LYS A 193 -13.65 5.18 -15.60
C LYS A 193 -12.45 5.79 -16.32
N ALA A 194 -11.62 4.94 -16.94
CA ALA A 194 -10.36 5.35 -17.55
C ALA A 194 -10.62 6.34 -18.71
N ARG A 195 -9.87 7.43 -18.72
CA ARG A 195 -9.95 8.50 -19.71
C ARG A 195 -8.88 8.35 -20.79
N VAL A 196 -7.73 7.77 -20.42
CA VAL A 196 -6.54 7.68 -21.25
C VAL A 196 -6.55 6.37 -22.07
N PHE A 197 -7.10 5.28 -21.54
CA PHE A 197 -7.21 4.00 -22.26
C PHE A 197 -8.21 3.98 -23.41
N GLY A 198 -9.05 5.03 -23.56
CA GLY A 198 -10.18 5.04 -24.49
C GLY A 198 -10.02 5.87 -25.77
N THR A 199 -8.94 6.66 -25.91
CA THR A 199 -8.94 7.71 -26.94
C THR A 199 -8.07 7.43 -28.18
N ASP A 200 -7.04 6.57 -28.14
CA ASP A 200 -6.06 6.53 -29.24
C ASP A 200 -5.83 5.17 -29.94
N ASN A 201 -6.53 4.10 -29.61
CA ASN A 201 -6.27 2.79 -30.25
C ASN A 201 -7.32 2.33 -31.28
N TYR A 202 -8.16 3.23 -31.80
CA TYR A 202 -9.11 2.92 -32.89
C TYR A 202 -9.00 3.92 -34.06
N GLN A 203 -7.76 4.21 -34.49
CA GLN A 203 -7.53 4.80 -35.82
C GLN A 203 -6.68 3.87 -36.66
#